data_17fc8d0f343040e3aadb90995d0166ec
#
_entry.id   17fc8d0f343040e3aadb90995d0166ec
#
_cell.length_a   1.000
_cell.length_b   1.000
_cell.length_c   1.000
_cell.angle_alpha   90.00
_cell.angle_beta   90.00
_cell.angle_gamma   90.00
#
_symmetry.space_group_name_H-M   'P 1'
#
loop_
_entity.id
_entity.type
_entity.pdbx_description
1 polymer ?
#
loop_
_entity_poly.entity_id
_entity_poly.type
_entity_poly.pdbx_seq_one_letter_code
_entity_poly.pdbx_strand_id
1 'polypeptide(L)'
;MTDRYAGRLTILEDQEIDELYGLPRFTPDERVHFFAPSLEERDAADRHHTLANRVLFILQAGYFKAKKMFFSFEFDEVREDVWHVLRQHYPPHHDDGLRAPILKQTRHAQQRKILTLYGYRACDAAERASLVEKAEQTARISAKPIYLFQILV
;
A
#
# COMPACT_ATOMS: atom_id res chain seq x y z
N MET A 1 -33.08 -24.43 -5.46
CA MET A 1 -32.00 -23.52 -5.03
C MET A 1 -31.59 -22.72 -6.25
N THR A 2 -32.10 -21.51 -6.37
CA THR A 2 -31.73 -20.62 -7.47
C THR A 2 -30.37 -20.06 -7.18
N ASP A 3 -29.42 -20.42 -8.01
CA ASP A 3 -28.04 -19.91 -7.98
C ASP A 3 -28.05 -18.40 -8.26
N ARG A 4 -28.07 -17.59 -7.20
CA ARG A 4 -28.09 -16.12 -7.29
C ARG A 4 -26.75 -15.54 -7.76
N TYR A 5 -25.79 -16.37 -8.13
CA TYR A 5 -24.46 -15.98 -8.59
C TYR A 5 -24.22 -16.24 -10.08
N ALA A 6 -25.15 -16.86 -10.77
CA ALA A 6 -25.07 -17.06 -12.22
C ALA A 6 -25.37 -15.74 -12.95
N GLY A 7 -24.39 -14.85 -13.00
CA GLY A 7 -24.54 -13.57 -13.70
C GLY A 7 -23.56 -12.46 -13.28
N ARG A 8 -22.68 -12.70 -12.33
CA ARG A 8 -21.59 -11.76 -12.05
C ARG A 8 -20.54 -11.89 -13.16
N LEU A 9 -20.49 -10.89 -14.01
CA LEU A 9 -19.36 -10.72 -14.92
C LEU A 9 -18.08 -10.66 -14.10
N THR A 10 -17.19 -11.63 -14.28
CA THR A 10 -15.83 -11.56 -13.77
C THR A 10 -15.09 -10.56 -14.65
N ILE A 11 -14.90 -9.34 -14.13
CA ILE A 11 -14.25 -8.24 -14.86
C ILE A 11 -12.73 -8.43 -14.90
N LEU A 12 -12.18 -9.02 -13.82
CA LEU A 12 -10.75 -9.27 -13.66
C LEU A 12 -10.51 -10.75 -13.36
N GLU A 13 -9.42 -11.29 -13.88
CA GLU A 13 -8.92 -12.61 -13.50
C GLU A 13 -8.23 -12.55 -12.13
N ASP A 14 -8.12 -13.70 -11.44
CA ASP A 14 -7.51 -13.78 -10.10
C ASP A 14 -6.07 -13.24 -10.09
N GLN A 15 -5.31 -13.50 -11.15
CA GLN A 15 -3.96 -12.97 -11.30
C GLN A 15 -3.95 -11.45 -11.44
N GLU A 16 -4.88 -10.89 -12.21
CA GLU A 16 -5.01 -9.43 -12.37
C GLU A 16 -5.43 -8.76 -11.05
N ILE A 17 -6.29 -9.42 -10.26
CA ILE A 17 -6.67 -8.96 -8.93
C ILE A 17 -5.45 -8.92 -8.00
N ASP A 18 -4.64 -9.97 -7.99
CA ASP A 18 -3.43 -10.03 -7.16
C ASP A 18 -2.40 -8.99 -7.59
N GLU A 19 -2.21 -8.78 -8.88
CA GLU A 19 -1.31 -7.75 -9.42
C GLU A 19 -1.75 -6.33 -9.05
N LEU A 20 -3.05 -6.05 -9.06
CA LEU A 20 -3.58 -4.72 -8.74
C LEU A 20 -3.69 -4.45 -7.24
N TYR A 21 -4.16 -5.43 -6.48
CA TYR A 21 -4.57 -5.26 -5.09
C TYR A 21 -3.80 -6.11 -4.09
N GLY A 22 -2.94 -7.02 -4.57
CA GLY A 22 -2.14 -7.88 -3.72
C GLY A 22 -1.01 -7.13 -3.02
N LEU A 23 -0.68 -7.58 -1.81
CA LEU A 23 0.48 -7.08 -1.07
C LEU A 23 1.76 -7.35 -1.90
N PRO A 24 2.62 -6.33 -2.13
CA PRO A 24 3.83 -6.51 -2.89
C PRO A 24 4.76 -7.58 -2.28
N ARG A 25 5.30 -8.42 -3.13
CA ARG A 25 6.38 -9.37 -2.75
C ARG A 25 7.68 -8.88 -3.37
N PHE A 26 8.41 -8.09 -2.60
CA PHE A 26 9.63 -7.44 -3.09
C PHE A 26 10.80 -8.41 -3.20
N THR A 27 11.56 -8.25 -4.28
CA THR A 27 12.92 -8.76 -4.38
C THR A 27 13.84 -7.98 -3.43
N PRO A 28 15.07 -8.49 -3.13
CA PRO A 28 16.03 -7.74 -2.32
C PRO A 28 16.32 -6.33 -2.84
N ASP A 29 16.45 -6.14 -4.15
CA ASP A 29 16.71 -4.84 -4.76
C ASP A 29 15.51 -3.89 -4.63
N GLU A 30 14.30 -4.41 -4.80
CA GLU A 30 13.07 -3.65 -4.59
C GLU A 30 12.92 -3.21 -3.13
N ARG A 31 13.30 -4.06 -2.16
CA ARG A 31 13.32 -3.66 -0.74
C ARG A 31 14.24 -2.48 -0.50
N VAL A 32 15.45 -2.51 -1.06
CA VAL A 32 16.39 -1.39 -0.97
C VAL A 32 15.78 -0.11 -1.54
N HIS A 33 15.08 -0.23 -2.66
CA HIS A 33 14.47 0.93 -3.33
C HIS A 33 13.25 1.46 -2.58
N PHE A 34 12.27 0.61 -2.27
CA PHE A 34 11.00 1.05 -1.72
C PHE A 34 11.04 1.35 -0.22
N PHE A 35 11.88 0.65 0.54
CA PHE A 35 12.06 0.91 1.97
C PHE A 35 13.21 1.88 2.29
N ALA A 36 13.67 2.64 1.32
CA ALA A 36 14.56 3.79 1.55
C ALA A 36 13.71 5.03 1.86
N PRO A 37 13.61 5.44 3.13
CA PRO A 37 12.82 6.62 3.49
C PRO A 37 13.52 7.89 3.05
N SER A 38 12.76 8.88 2.59
CA SER A 38 13.23 10.25 2.47
C SER A 38 13.51 10.85 3.85
N LEU A 39 14.15 12.01 3.90
CA LEU A 39 14.37 12.71 5.16
C LEU A 39 13.06 13.02 5.89
N GLU A 40 12.03 13.41 5.16
CA GLU A 40 10.70 13.72 5.72
C GLU A 40 9.99 12.46 6.21
N GLU A 41 10.09 11.36 5.48
CA GLU A 41 9.56 10.06 5.90
C GLU A 41 10.28 9.54 7.14
N ARG A 42 11.60 9.67 7.18
CA ARG A 42 12.40 9.27 8.33
C ARG A 42 12.06 10.07 9.57
N ASP A 43 11.95 11.38 9.45
CA ASP A 43 11.55 12.25 10.54
C ASP A 43 10.16 11.91 11.06
N ALA A 44 9.21 11.65 10.17
CA ALA A 44 7.87 11.22 10.54
C ALA A 44 7.85 9.86 11.25
N ALA A 45 8.66 8.90 10.78
CA ALA A 45 8.79 7.59 11.42
C ALA A 45 9.40 7.72 12.84
N ASP A 46 10.46 8.50 12.97
CA ASP A 46 11.21 8.63 14.21
C ASP A 46 10.46 9.40 15.32
N ARG A 47 9.40 10.11 14.98
CA ARG A 47 8.46 10.71 15.95
C ARG A 47 7.63 9.70 16.71
N HIS A 48 7.50 8.48 16.24
CA HIS A 48 6.83 7.42 16.97
C HIS A 48 7.68 6.91 18.13
N HIS A 49 7.04 6.63 19.27
CA HIS A 49 7.73 6.23 20.50
C HIS A 49 8.26 4.81 20.44
N THR A 50 7.56 3.89 19.79
CA THR A 50 7.93 2.48 19.74
C THR A 50 8.63 2.14 18.43
N LEU A 51 9.58 1.19 18.52
CA LEU A 51 10.24 0.64 17.34
C LEU A 51 9.22 0.03 16.35
N ALA A 52 8.22 -0.69 16.89
CA ALA A 52 7.16 -1.29 16.07
C ALA A 52 6.44 -0.25 15.20
N ASN A 53 6.08 0.89 15.78
CA ASN A 53 5.39 1.95 15.04
C ASN A 53 6.31 2.65 14.03
N ARG A 54 7.61 2.77 14.30
CA ARG A 54 8.59 3.29 13.35
C ARG A 54 8.74 2.36 12.14
N VAL A 55 8.89 1.07 12.40
CA VAL A 55 8.99 0.05 11.35
C VAL A 55 7.70 0.02 10.53
N LEU A 56 6.53 0.02 11.17
CA LEU A 56 5.24 0.05 10.51
C LEU A 56 5.11 1.25 9.56
N PHE A 57 5.56 2.42 9.97
CA PHE A 57 5.52 3.63 9.12
C PHE A 57 6.34 3.43 7.83
N ILE A 58 7.56 2.92 7.94
CA ILE A 58 8.43 2.69 6.78
C ILE A 58 7.85 1.62 5.85
N LEU A 59 7.29 0.54 6.41
CA LEU A 59 6.63 -0.51 5.62
C LEU A 59 5.43 0.05 4.84
N GLN A 60 4.54 0.78 5.51
CA GLN A 60 3.37 1.37 4.86
C GLN A 60 3.76 2.38 3.79
N ALA A 61 4.78 3.22 4.06
CA ALA A 61 5.30 4.17 3.07
C ALA A 61 5.90 3.45 1.86
N GLY A 62 6.65 2.37 2.07
CA GLY A 62 7.25 1.58 1.00
C GLY A 62 6.20 0.90 0.12
N TYR A 63 5.20 0.27 0.69
CA TYR A 63 4.10 -0.33 -0.07
C TYR A 63 3.30 0.72 -0.83
N PHE A 64 3.05 1.88 -0.22
CA PHE A 64 2.38 2.98 -0.88
C PHE A 64 3.19 3.53 -2.07
N LYS A 65 4.50 3.64 -1.95
CA LYS A 65 5.36 4.02 -3.09
C LYS A 65 5.21 3.06 -4.27
N ALA A 66 5.14 1.77 -3.99
CA ALA A 66 5.06 0.73 -5.02
C ALA A 66 3.68 0.63 -5.67
N LYS A 67 2.60 0.68 -4.89
CA LYS A 67 1.25 0.36 -5.35
C LYS A 67 0.24 1.50 -5.28
N LYS A 68 0.60 2.63 -4.66
CA LYS A 68 -0.32 3.77 -4.42
C LYS A 68 -1.58 3.39 -3.65
N MET A 69 -1.49 2.37 -2.82
CA MET A 69 -2.56 1.94 -1.91
C MET A 69 -1.98 1.42 -0.60
N PHE A 70 -2.83 1.28 0.41
CA PHE A 70 -2.47 0.72 1.70
C PHE A 70 -2.97 -0.70 1.84
N PHE A 71 -2.22 -1.50 2.59
CA PHE A 71 -2.51 -2.91 2.83
C PHE A 71 -2.75 -3.16 4.31
N SER A 72 -3.61 -4.12 4.61
CA SER A 72 -3.79 -4.63 5.96
C SER A 72 -2.90 -5.86 6.12
N PHE A 73 -1.94 -5.80 7.02
CA PHE A 73 -1.00 -6.88 7.30
C PHE A 73 -0.59 -6.83 8.77
N GLU A 74 -0.12 -7.95 9.28
CA GLU A 74 0.60 -8.03 10.54
C GLU A 74 2.10 -8.28 10.27
N PHE A 75 2.96 -8.01 11.24
CA PHE A 75 4.41 -8.13 11.04
C PHE A 75 4.86 -9.54 10.65
N ASP A 76 4.17 -10.57 11.15
CA ASP A 76 4.46 -11.97 10.81
C ASP A 76 4.24 -12.30 9.33
N GLU A 77 3.33 -11.60 8.67
CA GLU A 77 3.03 -11.81 7.26
C GLU A 77 4.09 -11.21 6.34
N VAL A 78 4.85 -10.23 6.83
CA VAL A 78 5.85 -9.47 6.07
C VAL A 78 7.24 -9.52 6.70
N ARG A 79 7.60 -10.65 7.28
CA ARG A 79 8.85 -10.84 8.04
C ARG A 79 10.11 -10.37 7.32
N GLU A 80 10.27 -10.74 6.07
CA GLU A 80 11.48 -10.38 5.31
C GLU A 80 11.61 -8.88 5.13
N ASP A 81 10.49 -8.19 4.92
CA ASP A 81 10.45 -6.74 4.81
C ASP A 81 10.76 -6.08 6.16
N VAL A 82 10.19 -6.61 7.26
CA VAL A 82 10.51 -6.18 8.64
C VAL A 82 12.00 -6.33 8.92
N TRP A 83 12.58 -7.47 8.61
CA TRP A 83 14.02 -7.73 8.80
C TRP A 83 14.89 -6.78 8.00
N HIS A 84 14.49 -6.49 6.76
CA HIS A 84 15.19 -5.51 5.94
C HIS A 84 15.19 -4.13 6.59
N VAL A 85 14.02 -3.64 7.00
CA VAL A 85 13.86 -2.31 7.62
C VAL A 85 14.66 -2.21 8.92
N LEU A 86 14.60 -3.22 9.79
CA LEU A 86 15.35 -3.26 11.04
C LEU A 86 16.86 -3.19 10.81
N ARG A 87 17.38 -4.00 9.91
CA ARG A 87 18.82 -4.05 9.62
C ARG A 87 19.34 -2.77 8.99
N GLN A 88 18.58 -2.16 8.10
CA GLN A 88 19.00 -0.98 7.37
C GLN A 88 18.83 0.32 8.17
N HIS A 89 17.78 0.41 8.97
CA HIS A 89 17.40 1.69 9.57
C HIS A 89 17.46 1.73 11.09
N TYR A 90 17.39 0.59 11.76
CA TYR A 90 17.33 0.48 13.23
C TYR A 90 18.27 -0.58 13.83
N PRO A 91 19.56 -0.68 13.39
CA PRO A 91 20.49 -1.59 14.06
C PRO A 91 20.83 -1.06 15.46
N PRO A 92 21.10 -1.92 16.47
CA PRO A 92 21.13 -3.37 16.45
C PRO A 92 19.82 -4.04 16.93
N HIS A 93 18.68 -3.47 16.64
CA HIS A 93 17.39 -3.96 17.12
C HIS A 93 17.02 -5.34 16.58
N HIS A 94 16.35 -6.13 17.42
CA HIS A 94 15.79 -7.43 17.12
C HIS A 94 14.25 -7.35 17.03
N ASP A 95 13.63 -8.33 16.40
CA ASP A 95 12.19 -8.36 16.15
C ASP A 95 11.31 -8.69 17.36
N ASP A 96 11.90 -8.96 18.52
CA ASP A 96 11.19 -9.39 19.73
C ASP A 96 10.07 -8.44 20.18
N GLY A 97 10.18 -7.17 19.89
CA GLY A 97 9.16 -6.17 20.19
C GLY A 97 8.05 -6.04 19.15
N LEU A 98 8.13 -6.77 18.01
CA LEU A 98 7.23 -6.64 16.88
C LEU A 98 6.15 -7.74 16.82
N ARG A 99 5.90 -8.40 17.95
CA ARG A 99 4.89 -9.49 18.06
C ARG A 99 3.50 -8.99 18.42
N ALA A 100 3.39 -7.76 18.91
CA ALA A 100 2.10 -7.19 19.28
C ALA A 100 1.26 -6.88 18.02
N PRO A 101 -0.07 -7.08 18.09
CA PRO A 101 -0.96 -6.71 16.99
C PRO A 101 -0.86 -5.22 16.66
N ILE A 102 -0.94 -4.90 15.38
CA ILE A 102 -0.94 -3.52 14.91
C ILE A 102 -2.30 -2.89 15.20
N LEU A 103 -2.32 -1.82 16.00
CA LEU A 103 -3.54 -1.12 16.32
C LEU A 103 -4.11 -0.40 15.09
N LYS A 104 -5.39 -0.58 14.83
CA LYS A 104 -6.09 0.05 13.71
C LYS A 104 -5.94 1.57 13.70
N GLN A 105 -6.04 2.21 14.87
CA GLN A 105 -5.89 3.66 15.00
C GLN A 105 -4.49 4.14 14.59
N THR A 106 -3.45 3.44 15.01
CA THR A 106 -2.06 3.74 14.64
C THR A 106 -1.86 3.59 13.15
N ARG A 107 -2.35 2.51 12.58
CA ARG A 107 -2.29 2.25 11.14
C ARG A 107 -2.92 3.38 10.34
N HIS A 108 -4.13 3.77 10.67
CA HIS A 108 -4.86 4.83 9.97
C HIS A 108 -4.21 6.22 10.16
N ALA A 109 -3.71 6.52 11.35
CA ALA A 109 -3.02 7.79 11.60
C ALA A 109 -1.74 7.92 10.74
N GLN A 110 -0.98 6.83 10.63
CA GLN A 110 0.20 6.77 9.79
C GLN A 110 -0.14 6.88 8.30
N GLN A 111 -1.20 6.22 7.85
CA GLN A 111 -1.69 6.31 6.47
C GLN A 111 -2.05 7.74 6.09
N ARG A 112 -2.77 8.46 6.96
CA ARG A 112 -3.08 9.88 6.73
C ARG A 112 -1.82 10.72 6.64
N LYS A 113 -0.81 10.47 7.49
CA LYS A 113 0.46 11.19 7.44
C LYS A 113 1.21 10.92 6.12
N ILE A 114 1.24 9.67 5.68
CA ILE A 114 1.86 9.28 4.40
C ILE A 114 1.17 9.99 3.23
N LEU A 115 -0.15 9.99 3.18
CA LEU A 115 -0.91 10.70 2.15
C LEU A 115 -0.54 12.18 2.11
N THR A 116 -0.44 12.82 3.27
CA THR A 116 -0.04 14.24 3.38
C THR A 116 1.37 14.46 2.84
N LEU A 117 2.33 13.59 3.20
CA LEU A 117 3.73 13.70 2.72
C LEU A 117 3.85 13.60 1.20
N TYR A 118 2.98 12.79 0.58
CA TYR A 118 2.97 12.62 -0.88
C TYR A 118 2.03 13.58 -1.62
N GLY A 119 1.41 14.53 -0.92
CA GLY A 119 0.51 15.51 -1.52
C GLY A 119 -0.84 14.94 -1.97
N TYR A 120 -1.23 13.78 -1.44
CA TYR A 120 -2.55 13.20 -1.71
C TYR A 120 -3.61 13.82 -0.81
N ARG A 121 -4.81 13.95 -1.34
CA ARG A 121 -5.99 14.45 -0.63
C ARG A 121 -7.21 13.58 -0.89
N ALA A 122 -8.26 13.77 -0.11
CA ALA A 122 -9.51 13.06 -0.32
C ALA A 122 -10.10 13.38 -1.70
N CYS A 123 -10.61 12.35 -2.37
CA CYS A 123 -11.25 12.47 -3.67
C CYS A 123 -12.62 13.16 -3.50
N ASP A 124 -12.75 14.38 -3.99
CA ASP A 124 -13.99 15.14 -3.98
C ASP A 124 -14.90 14.81 -5.19
N ALA A 125 -16.06 15.48 -5.29
CA ALA A 125 -17.02 15.26 -6.37
C ALA A 125 -16.46 15.63 -7.74
N ALA A 126 -15.67 16.71 -7.84
CA ALA A 126 -15.05 17.15 -9.08
C ALA A 126 -13.98 16.15 -9.56
N GLU A 127 -13.18 15.65 -8.65
CA GLU A 127 -12.16 14.64 -8.94
C GLU A 127 -12.79 13.31 -9.35
N ARG A 128 -13.91 12.90 -8.73
CA ARG A 128 -14.67 11.71 -9.15
C ARG A 128 -15.21 11.86 -10.56
N ALA A 129 -15.76 13.01 -10.90
CA ALA A 129 -16.25 13.31 -12.26
C ALA A 129 -15.10 13.22 -13.29
N SER A 130 -13.94 13.78 -12.98
CA SER A 130 -12.74 13.70 -13.82
C SER A 130 -12.26 12.25 -14.00
N LEU A 131 -12.31 11.43 -12.96
CA LEU A 131 -11.97 10.00 -13.04
C LEU A 131 -12.95 9.23 -13.94
N VAL A 132 -14.25 9.50 -13.84
CA VAL A 132 -15.27 8.88 -14.69
C VAL A 132 -15.03 9.25 -16.17
N GLU A 133 -14.78 10.51 -16.47
CA GLU A 133 -14.46 10.97 -17.83
C GLU A 133 -13.21 10.26 -18.37
N LYS A 134 -12.15 10.18 -17.56
CA LYS A 134 -10.91 9.49 -17.94
C LYS A 134 -11.13 7.99 -18.16
N ALA A 135 -11.96 7.36 -17.32
CA ALA A 135 -12.35 5.96 -17.49
C ALA A 135 -13.10 5.74 -18.80
N GLU A 136 -14.04 6.58 -19.15
CA GLU A 136 -14.80 6.50 -20.40
C GLU A 136 -13.89 6.68 -21.63
N GLN A 137 -12.97 7.64 -21.58
CA GLN A 137 -11.99 7.85 -22.65
C GLN A 137 -11.08 6.63 -22.83
N THR A 138 -10.60 6.05 -21.74
CA THR A 138 -9.74 4.87 -21.77
C THR A 138 -10.48 3.64 -22.26
N ALA A 139 -11.73 3.44 -21.86
CA ALA A 139 -12.56 2.34 -22.33
C ALA A 139 -12.83 2.36 -23.84
N ARG A 140 -12.82 3.54 -24.46
CA ARG A 140 -12.91 3.68 -25.93
C ARG A 140 -11.65 3.21 -26.67
N ILE A 141 -10.50 3.25 -25.99
CA ILE A 141 -9.20 2.91 -26.58
C ILE A 141 -8.84 1.45 -26.32
N SER A 142 -9.22 0.89 -25.18
CA SER A 142 -8.85 -0.47 -24.75
C SER A 142 -10.06 -1.27 -24.27
N ALA A 143 -10.19 -2.48 -24.80
CA ALA A 143 -11.20 -3.43 -24.38
C ALA A 143 -10.81 -4.21 -23.09
N LYS A 144 -9.58 -4.05 -22.60
CA LYS A 144 -9.10 -4.78 -21.42
C LYS A 144 -9.31 -3.96 -20.13
N PRO A 145 -10.14 -4.43 -19.18
CA PRO A 145 -10.44 -3.72 -17.94
C PRO A 145 -9.20 -3.39 -17.10
N ILE A 146 -8.15 -4.23 -17.12
CA ILE A 146 -6.94 -4.01 -16.35
C ILE A 146 -6.23 -2.71 -16.73
N TYR A 147 -6.19 -2.34 -17.99
CA TYR A 147 -5.58 -1.06 -18.41
C TYR A 147 -6.34 0.15 -17.89
N LEU A 148 -7.67 0.04 -17.79
CA LEU A 148 -8.51 1.07 -17.20
C LEU A 148 -8.12 1.31 -15.73
N PHE A 149 -8.01 0.25 -14.94
CA PHE A 149 -7.61 0.34 -13.53
C PHE A 149 -6.20 0.87 -13.35
N GLN A 150 -5.24 0.44 -14.18
CA GLN A 150 -3.85 0.93 -14.13
C GLN A 150 -3.72 2.42 -14.40
N ILE A 151 -4.58 3.01 -15.24
CA ILE A 151 -4.56 4.45 -15.56
C ILE A 151 -5.23 5.27 -14.45
N LEU A 152 -6.23 4.70 -13.75
CA LEU A 152 -7.01 5.40 -12.73
C LEU A 152 -6.37 5.35 -11.33
N VAL A 153 -5.42 4.44 -11.11
CA VAL A 153 -4.65 4.30 -9.88
C VAL A 153 -3.36 5.10 -9.98
#